data_ef4172389997ed6cf4e5e0f5c168cb55
#
_entry.id   ef4172389997ed6cf4e5e0f5c168cb55
#
_cell.length_a   1.000
_cell.length_b   1.000
_cell.length_c   1.000
_cell.angle_alpha   90.00
_cell.angle_beta   90.00
_cell.angle_gamma   90.00
#
_symmetry.space_group_name_H-M   'P 1'
#
loop_
_entity.id
_entity.type
_entity.pdbx_description
1 polymer ?
#
loop_
_entity_poly.entity_id
_entity_poly.type
_entity_poly.pdbx_seq_one_letter_code
_entity_poly.pdbx_strand_id
1 'polypeptide(L)'
;EYINEVEEDDFDEYMERIYDVMFDCVNRGLETQGVLPGKLEVKRKANRIFTEVSNDKDPYDLLRKRTMAFAYAAAEENASGGLIVTAPTCGAAGVLPACLRYAIELDLYEHHEIMDALKVAGLIGNIVKENGSISGAEAGCQAEVGTACSMAAAFLAYLDTKDVDEIV
;
A
#
# COMPACT_ATOMS: atom_id res chain seq x y z
N GLU A 1 7.14 -12.15 17.45
CA GLU A 1 6.95 -12.67 18.84
C GLU A 1 5.62 -12.20 19.40
N TYR A 2 5.38 -10.88 19.57
CA TYR A 2 4.11 -10.35 20.09
C TYR A 2 2.86 -10.80 19.31
N ILE A 3 2.91 -10.77 18.00
CA ILE A 3 1.78 -11.17 17.13
C ILE A 3 1.41 -12.64 17.39
N ASN A 4 2.38 -13.53 17.45
CA ASN A 4 2.15 -14.98 17.68
C ASN A 4 1.64 -15.30 19.10
N GLU A 5 1.73 -14.35 20.04
CA GLU A 5 1.24 -14.52 21.41
C GLU A 5 -0.19 -13.98 21.60
N VAL A 6 -0.63 -13.05 20.75
CA VAL A 6 -1.86 -12.26 20.96
C VAL A 6 -2.92 -12.51 19.90
N GLU A 7 -2.50 -12.86 18.67
CA GLU A 7 -3.43 -13.06 17.56
C GLU A 7 -3.97 -14.50 17.50
N GLU A 8 -5.15 -14.68 16.91
CA GLU A 8 -5.83 -15.97 16.77
C GLU A 8 -5.16 -16.85 15.70
N ASP A 9 -5.45 -18.15 15.71
CA ASP A 9 -4.83 -19.16 14.83
C ASP A 9 -5.03 -18.91 13.32
N ASP A 10 -6.03 -18.09 12.92
CA ASP A 10 -6.32 -17.73 11.53
C ASP A 10 -5.67 -16.40 11.06
N PHE A 11 -4.84 -15.79 11.92
CA PHE A 11 -4.22 -14.48 11.61
C PHE A 11 -3.34 -14.52 10.35
N ASP A 12 -2.55 -15.56 10.16
CA ASP A 12 -1.71 -15.68 8.96
C ASP A 12 -2.55 -15.83 7.69
N GLU A 13 -3.64 -16.59 7.73
CA GLU A 13 -4.59 -16.69 6.62
C GLU A 13 -5.26 -15.33 6.31
N TYR A 14 -5.60 -14.58 7.36
CA TYR A 14 -6.12 -13.22 7.21
C TYR A 14 -5.10 -12.30 6.55
N MET A 15 -3.83 -12.35 6.95
CA MET A 15 -2.77 -11.53 6.36
C MET A 15 -2.47 -11.91 4.90
N GLU A 16 -2.53 -13.19 4.54
CA GLU A 16 -2.44 -13.62 3.13
C GLU A 16 -3.58 -13.02 2.30
N ARG A 17 -4.80 -13.01 2.80
CA ARG A 17 -5.92 -12.35 2.11
C ARG A 17 -5.71 -10.84 1.95
N ILE A 18 -5.12 -10.16 2.94
CA ILE A 18 -4.75 -8.74 2.84
C ILE A 18 -3.73 -8.54 1.73
N TYR A 19 -2.68 -9.36 1.70
CA TYR A 19 -1.67 -9.35 0.64
C TYR A 19 -2.30 -9.52 -0.74
N ASP A 20 -3.10 -10.56 -0.94
CA ASP A 20 -3.75 -10.87 -2.21
C ASP A 20 -4.64 -9.71 -2.68
N VAL A 21 -5.47 -9.15 -1.81
CA VAL A 21 -6.35 -8.03 -2.16
C VAL A 21 -5.53 -6.78 -2.52
N MET A 22 -4.45 -6.48 -1.80
CA MET A 22 -3.57 -5.36 -2.12
C MET A 22 -2.87 -5.56 -3.48
N PHE A 23 -2.35 -6.74 -3.73
CA PHE A 23 -1.68 -7.08 -4.98
C PHE A 23 -2.64 -7.01 -6.17
N ASP A 24 -3.80 -7.64 -6.04
CA ASP A 24 -4.81 -7.72 -7.09
C ASP A 24 -5.44 -6.36 -7.42
N CYS A 25 -5.66 -5.51 -6.43
CA CYS A 25 -6.23 -4.17 -6.70
C CYS A 25 -5.27 -3.33 -7.54
N VAL A 26 -3.95 -3.43 -7.31
CA VAL A 26 -2.96 -2.75 -8.15
C VAL A 26 -2.98 -3.31 -9.56
N ASN A 27 -3.00 -4.63 -9.73
CA ASN A 27 -3.05 -5.25 -11.06
C ASN A 27 -4.29 -4.82 -11.84
N ARG A 28 -5.49 -4.90 -11.23
CA ARG A 28 -6.74 -4.46 -11.88
C ARG A 28 -6.68 -2.98 -12.28
N GLY A 29 -6.18 -2.12 -11.39
CA GLY A 29 -6.06 -0.70 -11.68
C GLY A 29 -5.07 -0.38 -12.80
N LEU A 30 -3.97 -1.14 -12.92
CA LEU A 30 -3.01 -1.01 -14.02
C LEU A 30 -3.59 -1.43 -15.37
N GLU A 31 -4.48 -2.43 -15.39
CA GLU A 31 -5.11 -2.93 -16.61
C GLU A 31 -6.29 -2.06 -17.06
N THR A 32 -6.92 -1.34 -16.12
CA THR A 32 -8.15 -0.60 -16.38
C THR A 32 -7.86 0.78 -16.96
N GLN A 33 -8.53 1.10 -18.06
CA GLN A 33 -8.46 2.39 -18.74
C GLN A 33 -9.80 3.12 -18.70
N GLY A 34 -9.83 4.36 -19.18
CA GLY A 34 -11.05 5.16 -19.34
C GLY A 34 -11.21 6.24 -18.28
N VAL A 35 -12.43 6.38 -17.78
CA VAL A 35 -12.85 7.47 -16.90
C VAL A 35 -13.36 6.89 -15.59
N LEU A 36 -13.05 7.53 -14.47
CA LEU A 36 -13.59 7.18 -13.17
C LEU A 36 -15.08 7.49 -13.09
N PRO A 37 -15.87 6.73 -12.32
CA PRO A 37 -17.26 7.02 -12.09
C PRO A 37 -17.48 8.43 -11.52
N GLY A 38 -18.58 9.08 -11.93
CA GLY A 38 -18.98 10.37 -11.41
C GLY A 38 -19.05 11.47 -12.48
N LYS A 39 -19.53 12.66 -12.06
CA LYS A 39 -19.81 13.78 -12.96
C LYS A 39 -18.57 14.55 -13.45
N LEU A 40 -17.42 14.33 -12.82
CA LEU A 40 -16.19 15.08 -13.11
C LEU A 40 -15.39 14.52 -14.29
N GLU A 41 -15.77 13.35 -14.80
CA GLU A 41 -15.10 12.69 -15.95
C GLU A 41 -13.57 12.56 -15.78
N VAL A 42 -13.11 12.25 -14.57
CA VAL A 42 -11.69 12.14 -14.26
C VAL A 42 -11.09 10.94 -14.98
N LYS A 43 -10.10 11.20 -15.84
CA LYS A 43 -9.41 10.15 -16.59
C LYS A 43 -8.49 9.33 -15.69
N ARG A 44 -8.53 8.00 -15.84
CA ARG A 44 -7.58 7.09 -15.21
C ARG A 44 -6.16 7.37 -15.72
N LYS A 45 -5.18 7.26 -14.84
CA LYS A 45 -3.77 7.61 -15.10
C LYS A 45 -2.83 6.44 -14.92
N ALA A 46 -3.18 5.46 -14.07
CA ALA A 46 -2.31 4.35 -13.69
C ALA A 46 -1.77 3.60 -14.91
N ASN A 47 -2.65 3.10 -15.76
CA ASN A 47 -2.27 2.37 -16.98
C ASN A 47 -1.34 3.19 -17.88
N ARG A 48 -1.68 4.46 -18.14
CA ARG A 48 -0.88 5.33 -18.99
C ARG A 48 0.53 5.56 -18.42
N ILE A 49 0.62 5.92 -17.12
CA ILE A 49 1.92 6.15 -16.47
C ILE A 49 2.76 4.87 -16.54
N PHE A 50 2.18 3.72 -16.20
CA PHE A 50 2.87 2.43 -16.21
C PHE A 50 3.40 2.06 -17.60
N THR A 51 2.61 2.31 -18.65
CA THR A 51 2.99 1.99 -20.04
C THR A 51 4.06 2.95 -20.56
N GLU A 52 3.94 4.25 -20.28
CA GLU A 52 4.92 5.26 -20.70
C GLU A 52 6.29 5.04 -20.05
N VAL A 53 6.31 4.63 -18.78
CA VAL A 53 7.52 4.39 -17.98
C VAL A 53 8.35 3.21 -18.49
N SER A 54 7.73 2.24 -19.14
CA SER A 54 8.45 1.08 -19.68
C SER A 54 9.56 1.46 -20.69
N ASN A 55 9.59 2.70 -21.16
CA ASN A 55 10.59 3.24 -22.08
C ASN A 55 11.63 4.15 -21.38
N ASP A 56 11.54 4.36 -20.08
CA ASP A 56 12.47 5.23 -19.36
C ASP A 56 13.83 4.54 -19.21
N LYS A 57 14.89 5.30 -19.46
CA LYS A 57 16.27 4.79 -19.42
C LYS A 57 16.96 5.05 -18.09
N ASP A 58 16.43 5.95 -17.29
CA ASP A 58 16.95 6.22 -15.95
C ASP A 58 16.30 5.27 -14.94
N PRO A 59 17.07 4.36 -14.30
CA PRO A 59 16.51 3.41 -13.34
C PRO A 59 15.79 4.06 -12.15
N TYR A 60 16.27 5.23 -11.70
CA TYR A 60 15.65 5.95 -10.59
C TYR A 60 14.29 6.55 -10.98
N ASP A 61 14.22 7.18 -12.14
CA ASP A 61 12.96 7.70 -12.68
C ASP A 61 11.97 6.58 -13.03
N LEU A 62 12.46 5.48 -13.57
CA LEU A 62 11.67 4.28 -13.82
C LEU A 62 10.97 3.81 -12.55
N LEU A 63 11.76 3.60 -11.49
CA LEU A 63 11.28 3.12 -10.21
C LEU A 63 10.23 4.05 -9.59
N ARG A 64 10.55 5.34 -9.50
CA ARG A 64 9.66 6.36 -8.96
C ARG A 64 8.32 6.43 -9.71
N LYS A 65 8.34 6.41 -11.03
CA LYS A 65 7.13 6.47 -11.85
C LYS A 65 6.31 5.18 -11.77
N ARG A 66 6.94 4.02 -11.66
CA ARG A 66 6.25 2.75 -11.46
C ARG A 66 5.50 2.74 -10.12
N THR A 67 6.17 3.14 -9.04
CA THR A 67 5.53 3.26 -7.73
C THR A 67 4.36 4.24 -7.76
N MET A 68 4.48 5.37 -8.46
CA MET A 68 3.35 6.28 -8.70
C MET A 68 2.20 5.60 -9.44
N ALA A 69 2.49 4.81 -10.48
CA ALA A 69 1.45 4.09 -11.21
C ALA A 69 0.71 3.09 -10.31
N PHE A 70 1.42 2.39 -9.42
CA PHE A 70 0.82 1.47 -8.46
C PHE A 70 -0.09 2.19 -7.46
N ALA A 71 0.36 3.33 -6.94
CA ALA A 71 -0.47 4.14 -6.04
C ALA A 71 -1.74 4.66 -6.74
N TYR A 72 -1.62 5.14 -7.98
CA TYR A 72 -2.80 5.52 -8.76
C TYR A 72 -3.71 4.33 -9.05
N ALA A 73 -3.16 3.14 -9.35
CA ALA A 73 -3.94 1.95 -9.62
C ALA A 73 -4.86 1.59 -8.45
N ALA A 74 -4.32 1.50 -7.24
CA ALA A 74 -5.11 1.23 -6.05
C ALA A 74 -6.12 2.35 -5.73
N ALA A 75 -5.72 3.62 -5.89
CA ALA A 75 -6.60 4.76 -5.67
C ALA A 75 -7.76 4.81 -6.69
N GLU A 76 -7.51 4.49 -7.95
CA GLU A 76 -8.51 4.43 -9.00
C GLU A 76 -9.48 3.25 -8.83
N GLU A 77 -9.00 2.11 -8.32
CA GLU A 77 -9.85 1.00 -7.90
C GLU A 77 -10.77 1.40 -6.74
N ASN A 78 -10.23 2.05 -5.70
CA ASN A 78 -11.04 2.59 -4.62
C ASN A 78 -12.12 3.57 -5.14
N ALA A 79 -11.75 4.52 -6.00
CA ALA A 79 -12.67 5.49 -6.57
C ALA A 79 -13.75 4.87 -7.47
N SER A 80 -13.52 3.66 -7.96
CA SER A 80 -14.46 2.92 -8.82
C SER A 80 -15.32 1.90 -8.05
N GLY A 81 -15.19 1.82 -6.72
CA GLY A 81 -15.87 0.84 -5.89
C GLY A 81 -15.31 -0.57 -6.01
N GLY A 82 -14.06 -0.71 -6.47
CA GLY A 82 -13.34 -1.98 -6.48
C GLY A 82 -12.95 -2.44 -5.08
N LEU A 83 -12.62 -3.72 -4.95
CA LEU A 83 -12.15 -4.30 -3.69
C LEU A 83 -10.72 -3.82 -3.42
N ILE A 84 -10.53 -3.14 -2.28
CA ILE A 84 -9.24 -2.65 -1.80
C ILE A 84 -9.08 -2.99 -0.31
N VAL A 85 -7.86 -2.87 0.20
CA VAL A 85 -7.60 -2.85 1.64
C VAL A 85 -7.51 -1.42 2.13
N THR A 86 -8.18 -1.11 3.24
CA THR A 86 -7.99 0.18 3.92
C THR A 86 -6.67 0.17 4.70
N ALA A 87 -5.76 1.11 4.40
CA ALA A 87 -4.43 1.19 5.01
C ALA A 87 -4.01 2.64 5.29
N PRO A 88 -4.45 3.28 6.41
CA PRO A 88 -5.45 2.80 7.38
C PRO A 88 -6.90 3.06 6.94
N THR A 89 -7.15 3.93 5.97
CA THR A 89 -8.48 4.33 5.48
C THR A 89 -8.58 4.22 3.95
N CYS A 90 -9.80 4.35 3.40
CA CYS A 90 -10.00 4.36 1.95
C CYS A 90 -9.24 5.51 1.27
N GLY A 91 -9.18 6.69 1.90
CA GLY A 91 -8.51 7.87 1.32
C GLY A 91 -7.01 7.70 1.11
N ALA A 92 -6.37 6.86 1.91
CA ALA A 92 -4.93 6.59 1.85
C ALA A 92 -4.60 5.18 1.33
N ALA A 93 -5.58 4.43 0.85
CA ALA A 93 -5.45 3.01 0.45
C ALA A 93 -4.46 2.73 -0.69
N GLY A 94 -3.94 3.75 -1.37
CA GLY A 94 -2.96 3.60 -2.43
C GLY A 94 -1.50 3.52 -1.96
N VAL A 95 -1.19 3.96 -0.73
CA VAL A 95 0.20 4.12 -0.28
C VAL A 95 0.87 2.78 -0.02
N LEU A 96 0.33 2.00 0.91
CA LEU A 96 0.94 0.70 1.28
C LEU A 96 0.93 -0.33 0.14
N PRO A 97 -0.16 -0.50 -0.65
CA PRO A 97 -0.14 -1.41 -1.80
C PRO A 97 0.89 -1.04 -2.87
N ALA A 98 1.18 0.26 -3.05
CA ALA A 98 2.21 0.69 -3.98
C ALA A 98 3.61 0.27 -3.50
N CYS A 99 3.90 0.39 -2.20
CA CYS A 99 5.15 -0.05 -1.60
C CYS A 99 5.28 -1.58 -1.61
N LEU A 100 4.18 -2.29 -1.33
CA LEU A 100 4.12 -3.75 -1.46
C LEU A 100 4.46 -4.19 -2.89
N ARG A 101 3.78 -3.62 -3.88
CA ARG A 101 4.04 -3.95 -5.29
C ARG A 101 5.46 -3.62 -5.73
N TYR A 102 5.99 -2.51 -5.24
CA TYR A 102 7.39 -2.14 -5.44
C TYR A 102 8.36 -3.18 -4.88
N ALA A 103 8.16 -3.62 -3.63
CA ALA A 103 9.00 -4.63 -3.00
C ALA A 103 8.99 -5.98 -3.76
N ILE A 104 7.81 -6.38 -4.25
CA ILE A 104 7.66 -7.59 -5.07
C ILE A 104 8.43 -7.45 -6.40
N GLU A 105 8.38 -6.28 -7.05
CA GLU A 105 9.09 -6.07 -8.33
C GLU A 105 10.60 -5.98 -8.20
N LEU A 106 11.12 -5.68 -7.03
CA LEU A 106 12.57 -5.75 -6.77
C LEU A 106 13.09 -7.19 -6.82
N ASP A 107 12.24 -8.17 -6.53
CA ASP A 107 12.59 -9.61 -6.50
C ASP A 107 13.82 -9.90 -5.57
N LEU A 108 13.90 -9.16 -4.46
CA LEU A 108 14.97 -9.25 -3.47
C LEU A 108 14.53 -9.93 -2.16
N TYR A 109 13.23 -10.10 -1.97
CA TYR A 109 12.63 -10.55 -0.72
C TYR A 109 11.78 -11.79 -0.92
N GLU A 110 11.91 -12.74 -0.01
CA GLU A 110 11.07 -13.92 0.02
C GLU A 110 9.65 -13.55 0.50
N HIS A 111 8.64 -14.36 0.09
CA HIS A 111 7.25 -14.09 0.43
C HIS A 111 7.02 -13.91 1.94
N HIS A 112 7.64 -14.77 2.77
CA HIS A 112 7.49 -14.69 4.22
C HIS A 112 8.05 -13.37 4.80
N GLU A 113 9.11 -12.80 4.22
CA GLU A 113 9.67 -11.52 4.65
C GLU A 113 8.72 -10.35 4.33
N ILE A 114 8.07 -10.41 3.16
CA ILE A 114 7.02 -9.44 2.78
C ILE A 114 5.82 -9.54 3.73
N MET A 115 5.41 -10.75 4.10
CA MET A 115 4.32 -10.98 5.05
C MET A 115 4.64 -10.41 6.43
N ASP A 116 5.86 -10.63 6.92
CA ASP A 116 6.31 -10.08 8.20
C ASP A 116 6.37 -8.53 8.16
N ALA A 117 6.84 -7.96 7.07
CA ALA A 117 6.83 -6.52 6.87
C ALA A 117 5.41 -5.93 6.85
N LEU A 118 4.42 -6.63 6.26
CA LEU A 118 3.02 -6.22 6.30
C LEU A 118 2.45 -6.25 7.73
N LYS A 119 2.81 -7.25 8.54
CA LYS A 119 2.42 -7.32 9.95
C LYS A 119 2.98 -6.12 10.73
N VAL A 120 4.25 -5.75 10.48
CA VAL A 120 4.87 -4.56 11.09
C VAL A 120 4.14 -3.28 10.67
N ALA A 121 3.81 -3.13 9.39
CA ALA A 121 3.01 -2.00 8.92
C ALA A 121 1.65 -1.91 9.62
N GLY A 122 0.96 -3.03 9.78
CA GLY A 122 -0.30 -3.13 10.50
C GLY A 122 -0.17 -2.71 11.97
N LEU A 123 0.90 -3.14 12.63
CA LEU A 123 1.19 -2.75 14.02
C LEU A 123 1.37 -1.23 14.15
N ILE A 124 2.13 -0.59 13.27
CA ILE A 124 2.30 0.87 13.27
C ILE A 124 0.95 1.58 13.07
N GLY A 125 0.12 1.10 12.16
CA GLY A 125 -1.24 1.63 11.96
C GLY A 125 -2.10 1.53 13.22
N ASN A 126 -2.04 0.41 13.94
CA ASN A 126 -2.75 0.20 15.20
C ASN A 126 -2.22 1.12 16.32
N ILE A 127 -0.90 1.29 16.44
CA ILE A 127 -0.30 2.22 17.42
C ILE A 127 -0.81 3.65 17.21
N VAL A 128 -0.85 4.13 15.96
CA VAL A 128 -1.38 5.46 15.66
C VAL A 128 -2.88 5.55 15.97
N LYS A 129 -3.64 4.51 15.62
CA LYS A 129 -5.09 4.46 15.92
C LYS A 129 -5.39 4.53 17.42
N GLU A 130 -4.63 3.80 18.25
CA GLU A 130 -4.84 3.75 19.70
C GLU A 130 -4.38 5.04 20.42
N ASN A 131 -3.30 5.67 19.95
CA ASN A 131 -2.72 6.85 20.60
C ASN A 131 -3.16 8.18 19.98
N GLY A 132 -3.86 8.17 18.88
CA GLY A 132 -4.30 9.34 18.15
C GLY A 132 -5.57 9.09 17.37
N SER A 133 -5.63 9.58 16.15
CA SER A 133 -6.74 9.32 15.23
C SER A 133 -6.23 9.08 13.82
N ILE A 134 -6.83 8.10 13.14
CA ILE A 134 -6.65 7.83 11.71
C ILE A 134 -7.76 8.46 10.85
N SER A 135 -8.71 9.17 11.49
CA SER A 135 -9.88 9.73 10.81
C SER A 135 -9.59 11.09 10.21
N GLY A 136 -9.72 11.23 8.91
CA GLY A 136 -9.65 12.52 8.22
C GLY A 136 -10.73 13.51 8.65
N ALA A 137 -11.90 13.02 9.09
CA ALA A 137 -12.98 13.85 9.60
C ALA A 137 -12.71 14.42 10.99
N GLU A 138 -11.93 13.71 11.82
CA GLU A 138 -11.62 14.08 13.19
C GLU A 138 -10.32 14.88 13.28
N ALA A 139 -9.25 14.40 12.66
CA ALA A 139 -7.90 14.96 12.76
C ALA A 139 -7.35 15.50 11.42
N GLY A 140 -8.19 15.59 10.40
CA GLY A 140 -7.81 16.04 9.06
C GLY A 140 -7.14 14.94 8.21
N CYS A 141 -7.04 15.17 6.90
CA CYS A 141 -6.46 14.20 5.97
C CYS A 141 -4.98 13.88 6.23
N GLN A 142 -4.28 14.71 7.01
CA GLN A 142 -2.91 14.42 7.46
C GLN A 142 -2.86 13.19 8.39
N ALA A 143 -3.90 12.96 9.19
CA ALA A 143 -4.00 11.76 10.03
C ALA A 143 -4.09 10.48 9.18
N GLU A 144 -4.84 10.49 8.07
CA GLU A 144 -4.94 9.36 7.16
C GLU A 144 -3.63 9.14 6.39
N VAL A 145 -3.17 10.17 5.67
CA VAL A 145 -2.00 10.06 4.79
C VAL A 145 -0.72 9.89 5.59
N GLY A 146 -0.57 10.62 6.71
CA GLY A 146 0.59 10.48 7.60
C GLY A 146 0.70 9.07 8.16
N THR A 147 -0.42 8.49 8.62
CA THR A 147 -0.43 7.10 9.11
C THR A 147 -0.08 6.11 7.99
N ALA A 148 -0.67 6.27 6.80
CA ALA A 148 -0.35 5.41 5.67
C ALA A 148 1.14 5.48 5.29
N CYS A 149 1.73 6.68 5.32
CA CYS A 149 3.16 6.87 5.07
C CYS A 149 4.02 6.21 6.17
N SER A 150 3.62 6.33 7.45
CA SER A 150 4.32 5.65 8.55
C SER A 150 4.24 4.13 8.42
N MET A 151 3.07 3.58 8.08
CA MET A 151 2.91 2.14 7.79
C MET A 151 3.82 1.69 6.65
N ALA A 152 3.85 2.44 5.56
CA ALA A 152 4.69 2.12 4.40
C ALA A 152 6.18 2.28 4.68
N ALA A 153 6.57 3.28 5.47
CA ALA A 153 7.96 3.46 5.91
C ALA A 153 8.42 2.28 6.77
N ALA A 154 7.60 1.87 7.74
CA ALA A 154 7.89 0.72 8.59
C ALA A 154 7.97 -0.60 7.79
N PHE A 155 7.09 -0.79 6.81
CA PHE A 155 7.14 -1.91 5.87
C PHE A 155 8.50 -1.98 5.13
N LEU A 156 8.92 -0.87 4.53
CA LEU A 156 10.18 -0.81 3.77
C LEU A 156 11.41 -0.92 4.68
N ALA A 157 11.41 -0.25 5.83
CA ALA A 157 12.50 -0.32 6.79
C ALA A 157 12.69 -1.75 7.30
N TYR A 158 11.60 -2.46 7.63
CA TYR A 158 11.68 -3.85 8.06
C TYR A 158 12.31 -4.75 6.98
N LEU A 159 11.95 -4.56 5.71
CA LEU A 159 12.53 -5.33 4.60
C LEU A 159 14.04 -5.06 4.45
N ASP A 160 14.47 -3.82 4.69
CA ASP A 160 15.86 -3.41 4.51
C ASP A 160 16.75 -3.83 5.69
N THR A 161 16.32 -3.57 6.92
CA THR A 161 17.20 -3.69 8.10
C THR A 161 16.81 -4.81 9.06
N LYS A 162 15.53 -5.13 9.16
CA LYS A 162 14.94 -6.02 10.20
C LYS A 162 15.28 -5.59 11.64
N ASP A 163 15.69 -4.34 11.83
CA ASP A 163 16.05 -3.76 13.12
C ASP A 163 14.89 -2.90 13.64
N VAL A 164 14.40 -3.24 14.83
CA VAL A 164 13.28 -2.55 15.46
C VAL A 164 13.61 -1.10 15.80
N ASP A 165 14.86 -0.82 16.19
CA ASP A 165 15.31 0.53 16.56
C ASP A 165 15.38 1.47 15.33
N GLU A 166 15.46 0.92 14.11
CA GLU A 166 15.43 1.69 12.87
C GLU A 166 14.03 1.84 12.27
N ILE A 167 13.05 1.08 12.77
CA ILE A 167 11.66 1.08 12.28
C ILE A 167 10.79 2.12 13.00
N VAL A 168 11.15 2.48 14.24
CA VAL A 168 10.32 3.31 15.16
C VAL A 168 10.69 4.80 15.14
#